data_062e22a33e6f8b8a65c06f7d7bf40744
#
_entry.id   062e22a33e6f8b8a65c06f7d7bf40744
#
_cell.length_a   1.000
_cell.length_b   1.000
_cell.length_c   1.000
_cell.angle_alpha   90.00
_cell.angle_beta   90.00
_cell.angle_gamma   90.00
#
_symmetry.space_group_name_H-M   'P 1'
#
loop_
_entity.id
_entity.type
_entity.pdbx_description
1 polymer ?
#
loop_
_entity_poly.entity_id
_entity_poly.type
_entity_poly.pdbx_seq_one_letter_code
_entity_poly.pdbx_strand_id
1 'polypeptide(L)'
;MHVYSAREDQVDKLADLAGTAFENYPLHTAVKGLLAEPEKFSDWIRDLHRVMIRVFVRYHTVLALEDQGKILGVAALNRRPPGLLEYLRYCRPLLGYMRFDRLVRFFSFTEAADSLVRKASDFQWFLTVIAVDPEFQHRGLGRLFLERGIEGYIRSHGGGCLAFITCTPRNAHFYSSAGYRIVGEHSVSLDGNDVPVWSFEKVIE
;
A
#
# COMPACT_ATOMS: atom_id res chain seq x y z
N MET A 1 -1.62 -6.48 -22.00
CA MET A 1 -1.26 -6.05 -20.62
C MET A 1 0.25 -5.94 -20.49
N HIS A 2 0.74 -4.84 -19.92
CA HIS A 2 2.15 -4.64 -19.61
C HIS A 2 2.29 -3.93 -18.26
N VAL A 3 3.46 -4.11 -17.60
CA VAL A 3 3.82 -3.45 -16.35
C VAL A 3 5.01 -2.55 -16.61
N TYR A 4 4.96 -1.33 -16.07
CA TYR A 4 6.03 -0.34 -16.22
C TYR A 4 6.15 0.55 -15.00
N SER A 5 7.29 1.23 -14.86
CA SER A 5 7.49 2.21 -13.80
C SER A 5 6.66 3.47 -14.06
N ALA A 6 5.82 3.83 -13.10
CA ALA A 6 4.91 4.97 -13.22
C ALA A 6 5.66 6.31 -13.24
N ARG A 7 5.05 7.32 -13.87
CA ARG A 7 5.58 8.68 -14.00
C ARG A 7 4.74 9.67 -13.18
N GLU A 8 5.30 10.85 -12.96
CA GLU A 8 4.66 11.92 -12.17
C GLU A 8 3.30 12.36 -12.76
N ASP A 9 3.16 12.38 -14.09
CA ASP A 9 1.91 12.72 -14.78
C ASP A 9 0.77 11.70 -14.57
N GLN A 10 1.07 10.53 -14.02
CA GLN A 10 0.11 9.47 -13.76
C GLN A 10 -0.35 9.40 -12.29
N VAL A 11 0.28 10.17 -11.39
CA VAL A 11 0.05 10.12 -9.95
C VAL A 11 -1.44 10.22 -9.59
N ASP A 12 -2.16 11.15 -10.17
CA ASP A 12 -3.58 11.37 -9.84
C ASP A 12 -4.45 10.15 -10.21
N LYS A 13 -4.24 9.58 -11.41
CA LYS A 13 -4.98 8.38 -11.85
C LYS A 13 -4.68 7.16 -10.98
N LEU A 14 -3.41 6.97 -10.61
CA LEU A 14 -2.99 5.87 -9.74
C LEU A 14 -3.52 6.03 -8.32
N ALA A 15 -3.57 7.27 -7.82
CA ALA A 15 -4.11 7.59 -6.51
C ALA A 15 -5.63 7.37 -6.44
N ASP A 16 -6.37 7.77 -7.46
CA ASP A 16 -7.81 7.54 -7.55
C ASP A 16 -8.12 6.03 -7.57
N LEU A 17 -7.37 5.24 -8.35
CA LEU A 17 -7.51 3.78 -8.36
C LEU A 17 -7.21 3.19 -6.98
N ALA A 18 -6.09 3.54 -6.36
CA ALA A 18 -5.72 3.05 -5.04
C ALA A 18 -6.74 3.49 -3.98
N GLY A 19 -7.14 4.76 -3.96
CA GLY A 19 -8.13 5.29 -3.03
C GLY A 19 -9.45 4.52 -3.09
N THR A 20 -9.95 4.25 -4.30
CA THR A 20 -11.17 3.45 -4.50
C THR A 20 -10.99 2.01 -4.02
N ALA A 21 -9.86 1.37 -4.33
CA ALA A 21 -9.59 0.00 -3.94
C ALA A 21 -9.44 -0.17 -2.42
N PHE A 22 -8.93 0.85 -1.72
CA PHE A 22 -8.66 0.82 -0.29
C PHE A 22 -9.73 1.51 0.57
N GLU A 23 -10.83 1.99 0.00
CA GLU A 23 -11.88 2.71 0.73
C GLU A 23 -12.45 1.92 1.92
N ASN A 24 -12.56 0.60 1.79
CA ASN A 24 -13.07 -0.29 2.84
C ASN A 24 -11.97 -1.12 3.52
N TYR A 25 -10.70 -0.73 3.36
CA TYR A 25 -9.59 -1.46 3.97
C TYR A 25 -9.50 -1.22 5.48
N PRO A 26 -9.40 -2.26 6.32
CA PRO A 26 -9.52 -2.13 7.78
C PRO A 26 -8.58 -1.11 8.40
N LEU A 27 -7.32 -1.07 7.97
CA LEU A 27 -6.31 -0.13 8.48
C LEU A 27 -6.71 1.33 8.22
N HIS A 28 -7.40 1.61 7.11
CA HIS A 28 -7.86 2.95 6.77
C HIS A 28 -9.20 3.28 7.44
N THR A 29 -10.13 2.33 7.50
CA THR A 29 -11.44 2.58 8.14
C THR A 29 -11.32 2.81 9.64
N ALA A 30 -10.32 2.22 10.30
CA ALA A 30 -10.03 2.43 11.72
C ALA A 30 -9.75 3.90 12.06
N VAL A 31 -9.28 4.70 11.11
CA VAL A 31 -8.93 6.11 11.34
C VAL A 31 -10.05 7.11 11.03
N LYS A 32 -11.24 6.65 10.62
CA LYS A 32 -12.38 7.55 10.34
C LYS A 32 -12.69 8.50 11.50
N GLY A 33 -12.56 8.04 12.76
CA GLY A 33 -12.75 8.85 13.96
C GLY A 33 -11.70 9.95 14.17
N LEU A 34 -10.59 9.93 13.46
CA LEU A 34 -9.57 10.97 13.51
C LEU A 34 -9.89 12.16 12.58
N LEU A 35 -10.77 11.97 11.59
CA LEU A 35 -11.17 13.04 10.68
C LEU A 35 -12.03 14.08 11.40
N ALA A 36 -11.90 15.33 11.00
CA ALA A 36 -12.77 16.41 11.47
C ALA A 36 -14.21 16.24 10.93
N GLU A 37 -14.32 15.74 9.71
CA GLU A 37 -15.56 15.47 8.99
C GLU A 37 -15.50 14.03 8.43
N PRO A 38 -16.04 13.03 9.16
CA PRO A 38 -15.97 11.62 8.77
C PRO A 38 -16.58 11.30 7.40
N GLU A 39 -17.53 12.10 6.93
CA GLU A 39 -18.15 12.01 5.60
C GLU A 39 -17.19 12.30 4.46
N LYS A 40 -16.10 13.02 4.71
CA LYS A 40 -15.03 13.28 3.74
C LYS A 40 -13.98 12.15 3.67
N PHE A 41 -14.28 10.98 4.23
CA PHE A 41 -13.35 9.87 4.25
C PHE A 41 -12.90 9.42 2.86
N SER A 42 -13.81 9.38 1.88
CA SER A 42 -13.47 8.99 0.51
C SER A 42 -12.51 9.97 -0.17
N ASP A 43 -12.67 11.27 0.10
CA ASP A 43 -11.74 12.29 -0.41
C ASP A 43 -10.39 12.20 0.30
N TRP A 44 -10.41 12.02 1.63
CA TRP A 44 -9.20 11.85 2.43
C TRP A 44 -8.38 10.64 1.97
N ILE A 45 -9.00 9.48 1.72
CA ILE A 45 -8.27 8.27 1.29
C ILE A 45 -7.64 8.44 -0.09
N ARG A 46 -8.28 9.15 -1.01
CA ARG A 46 -7.70 9.50 -2.31
C ARG A 46 -6.50 10.44 -2.16
N ASP A 47 -6.62 11.48 -1.35
CA ASP A 47 -5.52 12.41 -1.11
C ASP A 47 -4.36 11.75 -0.34
N LEU A 48 -4.64 10.82 0.59
CA LEU A 48 -3.63 10.01 1.24
C LEU A 48 -2.81 9.21 0.20
N HIS A 49 -3.50 8.51 -0.70
CA HIS A 49 -2.83 7.74 -1.75
C HIS A 49 -2.11 8.65 -2.76
N ARG A 50 -2.65 9.85 -3.04
CA ARG A 50 -1.97 10.85 -3.88
C ARG A 50 -0.64 11.30 -3.27
N VAL A 51 -0.62 11.62 -1.99
CA VAL A 51 0.60 11.97 -1.26
C VAL A 51 1.58 10.79 -1.29
N MET A 52 1.14 9.60 -0.94
CA MET A 52 1.98 8.40 -0.88
C MET A 52 2.54 8.04 -2.26
N ILE A 53 1.71 7.94 -3.30
CA ILE A 53 2.16 7.57 -4.65
C ILE A 53 3.13 8.62 -5.20
N ARG A 54 2.90 9.91 -4.92
CA ARG A 54 3.82 10.99 -5.31
C ARG A 54 5.18 10.85 -4.64
N VAL A 55 5.22 10.56 -3.34
CA VAL A 55 6.48 10.26 -2.62
C VAL A 55 7.18 9.06 -3.26
N PHE A 56 6.43 7.98 -3.55
CA PHE A 56 7.01 6.77 -4.11
C PHE A 56 7.49 6.93 -5.56
N VAL A 57 6.79 7.65 -6.40
CA VAL A 57 7.25 7.99 -7.77
C VAL A 57 8.54 8.79 -7.72
N ARG A 58 8.69 9.68 -6.73
CA ARG A 58 9.87 10.56 -6.64
C ARG A 58 11.09 9.90 -6.01
N TYR A 59 10.90 9.04 -5.00
CA TYR A 59 12.01 8.57 -4.15
C TYR A 59 12.15 7.04 -4.08
N HIS A 60 11.17 6.30 -4.57
CA HIS A 60 11.08 4.85 -4.50
C HIS A 60 10.63 4.27 -5.84
N THR A 61 9.83 3.22 -5.82
CA THR A 61 9.33 2.56 -7.04
C THR A 61 7.80 2.51 -7.03
N VAL A 62 7.18 2.94 -8.11
CA VAL A 62 5.76 2.69 -8.40
C VAL A 62 5.65 1.97 -9.72
N LEU A 63 4.93 0.85 -9.72
CA LEU A 63 4.60 0.08 -10.92
C LEU A 63 3.14 0.30 -11.28
N ALA A 64 2.86 0.50 -12.56
CA ALA A 64 1.52 0.54 -13.12
C ALA A 64 1.28 -0.72 -13.98
N LEU A 65 0.12 -1.35 -13.82
CA LEU A 65 -0.39 -2.37 -14.71
C LEU A 65 -1.35 -1.70 -15.69
N GLU A 66 -1.11 -1.85 -16.98
CA GLU A 66 -1.91 -1.22 -18.04
C GLU A 66 -2.35 -2.23 -19.11
N ASP A 67 -3.55 -2.05 -19.61
CA ASP A 67 -4.04 -2.75 -20.79
C ASP A 67 -4.81 -1.78 -21.69
N GLN A 68 -4.43 -1.77 -22.99
CA GLN A 68 -5.07 -0.92 -24.03
C GLN A 68 -5.22 0.56 -23.62
N GLY A 69 -4.20 1.14 -22.94
CA GLY A 69 -4.20 2.54 -22.53
C GLY A 69 -4.98 2.81 -21.23
N LYS A 70 -5.63 1.81 -20.62
CA LYS A 70 -6.29 1.91 -19.31
C LYS A 70 -5.37 1.36 -18.22
N ILE A 71 -5.12 2.15 -17.17
CA ILE A 71 -4.43 1.70 -15.96
C ILE A 71 -5.40 0.82 -15.17
N LEU A 72 -4.98 -0.43 -14.89
CA LEU A 72 -5.76 -1.44 -14.18
C LEU A 72 -5.22 -1.78 -12.81
N GLY A 73 -4.01 -1.32 -12.48
CA GLY A 73 -3.42 -1.59 -11.17
C GLY A 73 -2.23 -0.70 -10.86
N VAL A 74 -1.92 -0.60 -9.58
CA VAL A 74 -0.79 0.14 -9.04
C VAL A 74 -0.13 -0.66 -7.92
N ALA A 75 1.20 -0.63 -7.88
CA ALA A 75 1.98 -1.15 -6.76
C ALA A 75 3.08 -0.17 -6.36
N ALA A 76 3.30 0.00 -5.07
CA ALA A 76 4.34 0.86 -4.51
C ALA A 76 5.30 0.01 -3.69
N LEU A 77 6.59 0.09 -4.03
CA LEU A 77 7.68 -0.70 -3.47
C LEU A 77 8.79 0.20 -2.94
N ASN A 78 9.43 -0.20 -1.85
CA ASN A 78 10.60 0.49 -1.32
C ASN A 78 11.65 -0.50 -0.80
N ARG A 79 12.92 -0.08 -0.81
CA ARG A 79 14.05 -0.78 -0.19
C ARG A 79 14.43 -0.21 1.18
N ARG A 80 13.94 0.95 1.52
CA ARG A 80 14.05 1.61 2.80
C ARG A 80 12.72 2.28 3.16
N PRO A 81 12.40 2.45 4.43
CA PRO A 81 11.22 3.23 4.82
C PRO A 81 11.29 4.64 4.21
N PRO A 82 10.15 5.18 3.72
CA PRO A 82 10.08 6.58 3.32
C PRO A 82 10.42 7.49 4.50
N GLY A 83 11.23 8.51 4.25
CA GLY A 83 11.62 9.49 5.27
C GLY A 83 10.50 10.46 5.61
N LEU A 84 10.45 10.94 6.87
CA LEU A 84 9.48 11.95 7.30
C LEU A 84 9.49 13.20 6.40
N LEU A 85 10.66 13.68 6.01
CA LEU A 85 10.80 14.86 5.14
C LEU A 85 10.24 14.63 3.73
N GLU A 86 10.26 13.37 3.24
CA GLU A 86 9.68 13.00 1.96
C GLU A 86 8.15 13.17 1.99
N TYR A 87 7.50 12.79 3.10
CA TYR A 87 6.07 12.98 3.29
C TYR A 87 5.70 14.44 3.60
N LEU A 88 6.46 15.14 4.45
CA LEU A 88 6.17 16.52 4.82
C LEU A 88 6.11 17.46 3.60
N ARG A 89 6.88 17.16 2.56
CA ARG A 89 6.87 17.94 1.31
C ARG A 89 5.51 17.92 0.60
N TYR A 90 4.72 16.86 0.78
CA TYR A 90 3.48 16.64 0.04
C TYR A 90 2.24 16.51 0.92
N CYS A 91 2.36 16.38 2.24
CA CYS A 91 1.24 16.08 3.15
C CYS A 91 0.30 17.26 3.42
N ARG A 92 0.59 18.47 2.90
CA ARG A 92 -0.26 19.66 3.14
C ARG A 92 -1.76 19.42 2.89
N PRO A 93 -2.21 18.72 1.82
CA PRO A 93 -3.63 18.44 1.61
C PRO A 93 -4.27 17.67 2.77
N LEU A 94 -3.54 16.77 3.42
CA LEU A 94 -4.07 15.95 4.51
C LEU A 94 -4.42 16.77 5.77
N LEU A 95 -3.78 17.94 5.96
CA LEU A 95 -4.08 18.85 7.06
C LEU A 95 -5.45 19.52 6.92
N GLY A 96 -6.09 19.47 5.75
CA GLY A 96 -7.46 19.92 5.55
C GLY A 96 -8.52 18.97 6.13
N TYR A 97 -8.15 17.71 6.40
CA TYR A 97 -9.07 16.68 6.87
C TYR A 97 -8.96 16.41 8.37
N MET A 98 -7.78 16.62 8.95
CA MET A 98 -7.55 16.37 10.37
C MET A 98 -6.46 17.29 10.93
N ARG A 99 -6.51 17.51 12.26
CA ARG A 99 -5.46 18.25 12.96
C ARG A 99 -4.13 17.51 12.90
N PHE A 100 -3.04 18.24 13.02
CA PHE A 100 -1.68 17.70 12.95
C PHE A 100 -1.41 16.57 13.96
N ASP A 101 -1.88 16.72 15.21
CA ASP A 101 -1.75 15.70 16.24
C ASP A 101 -2.43 14.38 15.86
N ARG A 102 -3.61 14.45 15.21
CA ARG A 102 -4.32 13.28 14.68
C ARG A 102 -3.62 12.66 13.48
N LEU A 103 -3.03 13.49 12.62
CA LEU A 103 -2.22 13.01 11.50
C LEU A 103 -0.98 12.25 12.00
N VAL A 104 -0.31 12.73 13.05
CA VAL A 104 0.80 12.02 13.68
C VAL A 104 0.32 10.68 14.27
N ARG A 105 -0.84 10.64 14.92
CA ARG A 105 -1.43 9.38 15.43
C ARG A 105 -1.72 8.39 14.29
N PHE A 106 -2.25 8.85 13.18
CA PHE A 106 -2.46 8.01 11.99
C PHE A 106 -1.14 7.39 11.51
N PHE A 107 -0.10 8.20 11.30
CA PHE A 107 1.20 7.69 10.87
C PHE A 107 1.83 6.75 11.90
N SER A 108 1.69 7.03 13.20
CA SER A 108 2.17 6.12 14.26
C SER A 108 1.43 4.79 14.25
N PHE A 109 0.13 4.79 13.97
CA PHE A 109 -0.68 3.58 13.87
C PHE A 109 -0.28 2.72 12.66
N THR A 110 -0.12 3.32 11.49
CA THR A 110 0.33 2.59 10.29
C THR A 110 1.76 2.09 10.44
N GLU A 111 2.65 2.88 11.05
CA GLU A 111 4.02 2.48 11.34
C GLU A 111 4.08 1.32 12.35
N ALA A 112 3.18 1.30 13.34
CA ALA A 112 3.08 0.17 14.28
C ALA A 112 2.76 -1.13 13.53
N ALA A 113 1.82 -1.10 12.56
CA ALA A 113 1.50 -2.25 11.72
C ALA A 113 2.69 -2.70 10.85
N ASP A 114 3.35 -1.76 10.17
CA ASP A 114 4.51 -2.06 9.32
C ASP A 114 5.72 -2.56 10.13
N SER A 115 5.87 -2.10 11.39
CA SER A 115 6.97 -2.54 12.26
C SER A 115 6.90 -4.02 12.63
N LEU A 116 5.71 -4.64 12.58
CA LEU A 116 5.52 -6.05 12.90
C LEU A 116 6.30 -6.95 11.92
N VAL A 117 6.19 -6.67 10.63
CA VAL A 117 6.93 -7.44 9.64
C VAL A 117 8.43 -7.13 9.66
N ARG A 118 8.83 -5.89 9.94
CA ARG A 118 10.25 -5.52 10.08
C ARG A 118 10.96 -6.23 11.24
N LYS A 119 10.23 -6.64 12.28
CA LYS A 119 10.76 -7.43 13.39
C LYS A 119 10.81 -8.92 13.08
N ALA A 120 10.01 -9.39 12.15
CA ALA A 120 9.83 -10.81 11.84
C ALA A 120 10.62 -11.28 10.60
N SER A 121 11.11 -10.35 9.76
CA SER A 121 11.72 -10.65 8.46
C SER A 121 12.89 -9.70 8.17
N ASP A 122 13.98 -10.26 7.60
CA ASP A 122 15.10 -9.49 7.03
C ASP A 122 14.91 -9.36 5.53
N PHE A 123 14.07 -8.41 5.12
CA PHE A 123 13.72 -8.20 3.73
C PHE A 123 14.51 -7.07 3.07
N GLN A 124 14.69 -7.16 1.76
CA GLN A 124 15.29 -6.14 0.91
C GLN A 124 14.26 -5.28 0.20
N TRP A 125 13.03 -5.80 0.06
CA TRP A 125 11.92 -5.13 -0.61
C TRP A 125 10.67 -5.11 0.27
N PHE A 126 10.03 -3.97 0.37
CA PHE A 126 8.75 -3.83 1.05
C PHE A 126 7.67 -3.38 0.07
N LEU A 127 6.56 -4.12 0.02
CA LEU A 127 5.39 -3.76 -0.77
C LEU A 127 4.40 -2.99 0.09
N THR A 128 4.38 -1.67 -0.08
CA THR A 128 3.51 -0.76 0.69
C THR A 128 2.07 -0.77 0.15
N VAL A 129 1.90 -0.85 -1.15
CA VAL A 129 0.59 -0.84 -1.83
C VAL A 129 0.60 -1.82 -2.98
N ILE A 130 -0.48 -2.56 -3.10
CA ILE A 130 -0.91 -3.21 -4.34
C ILE A 130 -2.42 -3.04 -4.47
N ALA A 131 -2.87 -2.48 -5.57
CA ALA A 131 -4.28 -2.32 -5.88
C ALA A 131 -4.55 -2.69 -7.34
N VAL A 132 -5.72 -3.29 -7.56
CA VAL A 132 -6.30 -3.52 -8.88
C VAL A 132 -7.64 -2.81 -8.92
N ASP A 133 -7.93 -2.13 -10.03
CA ASP A 133 -9.20 -1.45 -10.28
C ASP A 133 -10.37 -2.36 -9.90
N PRO A 134 -11.27 -1.96 -8.98
CA PRO A 134 -12.37 -2.78 -8.50
C PRO A 134 -13.24 -3.40 -9.60
N GLU A 135 -13.44 -2.70 -10.72
CA GLU A 135 -14.18 -3.22 -11.88
C GLU A 135 -13.49 -4.42 -12.56
N PHE A 136 -12.19 -4.58 -12.35
CA PHE A 136 -11.36 -5.61 -12.97
C PHE A 136 -10.86 -6.68 -11.98
N GLN A 137 -11.26 -6.59 -10.72
CA GLN A 137 -10.94 -7.61 -9.72
C GLN A 137 -11.62 -8.96 -10.07
N HIS A 138 -11.22 -10.03 -9.39
CA HIS A 138 -11.72 -11.41 -9.59
C HIS A 138 -11.47 -12.02 -10.97
N ARG A 139 -10.62 -11.39 -11.81
CA ARG A 139 -10.23 -11.86 -13.15
C ARG A 139 -8.78 -12.39 -13.18
N GLY A 140 -8.18 -12.67 -12.03
CA GLY A 140 -6.79 -13.11 -11.92
C GLY A 140 -5.74 -12.00 -12.06
N LEU A 141 -6.15 -10.73 -12.26
CA LEU A 141 -5.21 -9.62 -12.48
C LEU A 141 -4.31 -9.35 -11.29
N GLY A 142 -4.81 -9.48 -10.05
CA GLY A 142 -3.99 -9.31 -8.86
C GLY A 142 -2.84 -10.31 -8.82
N ARG A 143 -3.08 -11.57 -9.19
CA ARG A 143 -2.05 -12.61 -9.26
C ARG A 143 -1.05 -12.35 -10.39
N LEU A 144 -1.55 -12.00 -11.57
CA LEU A 144 -0.70 -11.63 -12.70
C LEU A 144 0.21 -10.45 -12.35
N PHE A 145 -0.35 -9.40 -11.74
CA PHE A 145 0.41 -8.22 -11.35
C PHE A 145 1.45 -8.53 -10.28
N LEU A 146 1.10 -9.37 -9.29
CA LEU A 146 2.03 -9.82 -8.27
C LEU A 146 3.19 -10.62 -8.87
N GLU A 147 2.89 -11.70 -9.62
CA GLU A 147 3.89 -12.66 -10.09
C GLU A 147 4.72 -12.11 -11.28
N ARG A 148 4.09 -11.51 -12.29
CA ARG A 148 4.77 -11.03 -13.48
C ARG A 148 5.23 -9.58 -13.38
N GLY A 149 4.46 -8.74 -12.67
CA GLY A 149 4.81 -7.33 -12.48
C GLY A 149 5.80 -7.15 -11.34
N ILE A 150 5.37 -7.39 -10.11
CA ILE A 150 6.13 -7.06 -8.91
C ILE A 150 7.33 -8.00 -8.76
N GLU A 151 7.10 -9.32 -8.75
CA GLU A 151 8.19 -10.28 -8.63
C GLU A 151 9.13 -10.22 -9.85
N GLY A 152 8.59 -10.02 -11.07
CA GLY A 152 9.40 -9.82 -12.28
C GLY A 152 10.28 -8.58 -12.20
N TYR A 153 9.77 -7.47 -11.65
CA TYR A 153 10.55 -6.26 -11.40
C TYR A 153 11.68 -6.53 -10.39
N ILE A 154 11.37 -7.20 -9.28
CA ILE A 154 12.36 -7.54 -8.24
C ILE A 154 13.46 -8.43 -8.81
N ARG A 155 13.13 -9.47 -9.60
CA ARG A 155 14.10 -10.33 -10.27
C ARG A 155 15.06 -9.53 -11.16
N SER A 156 14.52 -8.63 -11.96
CA SER A 156 15.34 -7.79 -12.86
C SER A 156 16.24 -6.79 -12.11
N HIS A 157 16.03 -6.60 -10.81
CA HIS A 157 16.80 -5.70 -9.95
C HIS A 157 17.61 -6.45 -8.87
N GLY A 158 17.98 -7.70 -9.14
CA GLY A 158 18.88 -8.50 -8.31
C GLY A 158 18.19 -9.41 -7.30
N GLY A 159 16.86 -9.60 -7.41
CA GLY A 159 16.12 -10.47 -6.51
C GLY A 159 16.03 -9.93 -5.08
N GLY A 160 15.81 -10.85 -4.14
CA GLY A 160 15.78 -10.57 -2.71
C GLY A 160 14.45 -10.92 -2.05
N CYS A 161 14.40 -10.79 -0.72
CA CYS A 161 13.19 -11.05 0.04
C CYS A 161 12.21 -9.88 -0.08
N LEU A 162 10.99 -10.16 -0.53
CA LEU A 162 9.86 -9.24 -0.54
C LEU A 162 9.00 -9.49 0.69
N ALA A 163 8.70 -8.45 1.47
CA ALA A 163 7.82 -8.52 2.61
C ALA A 163 6.73 -7.45 2.56
N PHE A 164 5.63 -7.69 3.25
CA PHE A 164 4.50 -6.77 3.38
C PHE A 164 3.54 -7.22 4.47
N ILE A 165 2.54 -6.38 4.74
CA ILE A 165 1.42 -6.72 5.62
C ILE A 165 0.09 -6.73 4.85
N THR A 166 -0.90 -7.43 5.41
CA THR A 166 -2.30 -7.29 5.03
C THR A 166 -3.20 -7.37 6.25
N CYS A 167 -4.41 -6.78 6.14
CA CYS A 167 -5.35 -6.67 7.25
C CYS A 167 -6.69 -7.35 6.98
N THR A 168 -6.77 -8.20 5.95
CA THR A 168 -8.00 -8.96 5.67
C THR A 168 -7.71 -10.44 5.51
N PRO A 169 -8.56 -11.33 6.07
CA PRO A 169 -8.40 -12.79 5.91
C PRO A 169 -8.39 -13.23 4.44
N ARG A 170 -9.19 -12.55 3.60
CA ARG A 170 -9.25 -12.81 2.16
C ARG A 170 -7.89 -12.57 1.48
N ASN A 171 -7.25 -11.44 1.78
CA ASN A 171 -5.93 -11.15 1.22
C ASN A 171 -4.88 -12.09 1.80
N ALA A 172 -4.97 -12.45 3.09
CA ALA A 172 -4.06 -13.43 3.70
C ALA A 172 -4.12 -14.77 2.96
N HIS A 173 -5.34 -15.28 2.68
CA HIS A 173 -5.52 -16.49 1.88
C HIS A 173 -4.95 -16.34 0.44
N PHE A 174 -5.18 -15.19 -0.20
CA PHE A 174 -4.66 -14.89 -1.54
C PHE A 174 -3.14 -14.97 -1.59
N TYR A 175 -2.43 -14.31 -0.66
CA TYR A 175 -0.97 -14.30 -0.64
C TYR A 175 -0.38 -15.66 -0.27
N SER A 176 -0.98 -16.39 0.69
CA SER A 176 -0.58 -17.76 0.98
C SER A 176 -0.70 -18.65 -0.25
N SER A 177 -1.79 -18.54 -1.01
CA SER A 177 -1.98 -19.29 -2.26
C SER A 177 -1.01 -18.91 -3.38
N ALA A 178 -0.42 -17.71 -3.31
CA ALA A 178 0.62 -17.21 -4.22
C ALA A 178 2.05 -17.59 -3.76
N GLY A 179 2.16 -18.42 -2.71
CA GLY A 179 3.44 -18.94 -2.21
C GLY A 179 4.19 -17.99 -1.28
N TYR A 180 3.51 -17.00 -0.71
CA TYR A 180 4.08 -16.17 0.36
C TYR A 180 3.90 -16.85 1.71
N ARG A 181 4.92 -16.81 2.54
CA ARG A 181 4.93 -17.37 3.88
C ARG A 181 4.44 -16.34 4.89
N ILE A 182 3.53 -16.73 5.79
CA ILE A 182 3.17 -15.92 6.96
C ILE A 182 4.34 -15.97 7.94
N VAL A 183 4.83 -14.80 8.37
CA VAL A 183 5.90 -14.63 9.35
C VAL A 183 5.42 -14.02 10.67
N GLY A 184 4.16 -13.60 10.73
CA GLY A 184 3.53 -13.10 11.95
C GLY A 184 2.05 -12.85 11.77
N GLU A 185 1.31 -13.08 12.86
CA GLU A 185 -0.11 -12.75 12.98
C GLU A 185 -0.31 -11.96 14.27
N HIS A 186 -0.79 -10.74 14.14
CA HIS A 186 -0.90 -9.76 15.23
C HIS A 186 -2.17 -8.93 15.08
N SER A 187 -2.38 -8.01 16.00
CA SER A 187 -3.33 -6.91 15.84
C SER A 187 -2.69 -5.58 16.23
N VAL A 188 -3.16 -4.50 15.62
CA VAL A 188 -2.89 -3.13 16.04
C VAL A 188 -4.19 -2.46 16.43
N SER A 189 -4.17 -1.60 17.45
CA SER A 189 -5.37 -0.96 17.98
C SER A 189 -5.29 0.55 17.84
N LEU A 190 -6.40 1.16 17.41
CA LEU A 190 -6.58 2.61 17.41
C LEU A 190 -7.94 2.94 18.00
N ASP A 191 -7.96 3.65 19.15
CA ASP A 191 -9.18 4.08 19.85
C ASP A 191 -10.17 2.91 20.11
N GLY A 192 -9.63 1.72 20.44
CA GLY A 192 -10.42 0.52 20.71
C GLY A 192 -10.86 -0.25 19.44
N ASN A 193 -10.47 0.20 18.29
CA ASN A 193 -10.66 -0.53 17.03
C ASN A 193 -9.44 -1.43 16.77
N ASP A 194 -9.60 -2.73 16.96
CA ASP A 194 -8.56 -3.71 16.69
C ASP A 194 -8.57 -4.11 15.22
N VAL A 195 -7.40 -4.00 14.59
CA VAL A 195 -7.18 -4.36 13.19
C VAL A 195 -6.22 -5.54 13.14
N PRO A 196 -6.65 -6.70 12.60
CA PRO A 196 -5.76 -7.84 12.43
C PRO A 196 -4.71 -7.53 11.37
N VAL A 197 -3.49 -8.04 11.60
CA VAL A 197 -2.34 -7.83 10.71
C VAL A 197 -1.63 -9.16 10.50
N TRP A 198 -1.56 -9.59 9.24
CA TRP A 198 -0.73 -10.71 8.77
C TRP A 198 0.50 -10.16 8.09
N SER A 199 1.67 -10.59 8.54
CA SER A 199 2.96 -10.27 7.96
C SER A 199 3.40 -11.39 7.01
N PHE A 200 3.81 -11.04 5.82
CA PHE A 200 4.19 -11.97 4.76
C PHE A 200 5.59 -11.72 4.26
N GLU A 201 6.24 -12.80 3.79
CA GLU A 201 7.48 -12.72 3.03
C GLU A 201 7.58 -13.78 1.93
N LYS A 202 8.43 -13.51 0.92
CA LYS A 202 8.82 -14.47 -0.11
C LYS A 202 10.19 -14.09 -0.67
N VAL A 203 11.08 -15.06 -0.80
CA VAL A 203 12.35 -14.88 -1.53
C VAL A 203 12.05 -14.95 -3.02
N ILE A 204 12.52 -13.95 -3.75
CA ILE A 204 12.38 -13.79 -5.20
C ILE A 204 13.78 -13.93 -5.82
N GLU A 205 13.99 -15.03 -6.52
CA GLU A 205 15.24 -15.35 -7.24
C GLU A 205 15.20 -14.88 -8.69
#